data_2dc44395e5ba06b7c2dd4918c37bc42b
#
_entry.id   2dc44395e5ba06b7c2dd4918c37bc42b
#
_cell.length_a   1.000
_cell.length_b   1.000
_cell.length_c   1.000
_cell.angle_alpha   90.00
_cell.angle_beta   90.00
_cell.angle_gamma   90.00
#
_symmetry.space_group_name_H-M   'P 1'
#
loop_
_entity.id
_entity.type
_entity.pdbx_description
1 polymer ?
#
loop_
_entity_poly.entity_id
_entity_poly.type
_entity_poly.pdbx_seq_one_letter_code
_entity_poly.pdbx_strand_id
1 'polypeptide(L)'
;MSHVLEHMLFKGTSSRTGLEIDHSIQDAGGHMNAYTSFDRTVYHVTIPDIGAKLATEILCDIMQNATLPEDDLPGELDVIRREMEMGNDDPSRRAGRRLFETAYTKSPYRHTVIGYRDIFDKLTRDDLLNYYRERYAPNNCFIVVVGAIDTEEVLEWINDCYATQPARSLPPVLLTNEPRQVAAREVIDEGPFEHAHFHFAWHIPDVRHDDIPA
;
A
#
# COMPACT_ATOMS: atom_id res chain seq x y z
N MET A 1 -7.30 -6.18 -1.95
CA MET A 1 -6.17 -6.84 -2.65
C MET A 1 -4.84 -6.15 -2.37
N SER A 2 -4.70 -4.83 -2.62
CA SER A 2 -3.41 -4.12 -2.44
C SER A 2 -2.77 -4.33 -1.08
N HIS A 3 -3.53 -4.21 0.01
CA HIS A 3 -3.03 -4.41 1.38
C HIS A 3 -2.60 -5.87 1.65
N VAL A 4 -3.35 -6.86 1.15
CA VAL A 4 -2.94 -8.28 1.26
C VAL A 4 -1.66 -8.53 0.48
N LEU A 5 -1.53 -7.93 -0.70
CA LEU A 5 -0.33 -8.07 -1.51
C LEU A 5 0.87 -7.39 -0.85
N GLU A 6 0.67 -6.27 -0.16
CA GLU A 6 1.71 -5.62 0.65
C GLU A 6 2.34 -6.61 1.64
N HIS A 7 1.53 -7.34 2.41
CA HIS A 7 2.01 -8.38 3.34
C HIS A 7 2.73 -9.52 2.62
N MET A 8 2.17 -9.96 1.49
CA MET A 8 2.68 -11.13 0.77
C MET A 8 3.99 -10.87 0.01
N LEU A 9 4.32 -9.63 -0.36
CA LEU A 9 5.56 -9.32 -1.06
C LEU A 9 6.81 -9.58 -0.21
N PHE A 10 6.70 -9.52 1.10
CA PHE A 10 7.80 -9.81 2.02
C PHE A 10 8.04 -11.31 2.27
N LYS A 11 7.18 -12.19 1.75
CA LYS A 11 7.28 -13.65 2.00
C LYS A 11 8.28 -14.37 1.11
N GLY A 12 8.83 -13.68 0.13
CA GLY A 12 9.92 -14.19 -0.68
C GLY A 12 9.74 -13.94 -2.17
N THR A 13 10.84 -14.12 -2.86
CA THR A 13 10.97 -14.02 -4.32
C THR A 13 11.45 -15.34 -4.89
N SER A 14 11.66 -15.40 -6.20
CA SER A 14 12.28 -16.57 -6.84
C SER A 14 13.74 -16.80 -6.42
N SER A 15 14.40 -15.78 -5.85
CA SER A 15 15.83 -15.80 -5.49
C SER A 15 16.10 -15.72 -4.00
N ARG A 16 15.13 -15.29 -3.18
CA ARG A 16 15.29 -15.08 -1.73
C ARG A 16 14.04 -15.53 -0.98
N THR A 17 14.22 -16.19 0.14
CA THR A 17 13.14 -16.41 1.11
C THR A 17 12.80 -15.11 1.84
N GLY A 18 11.61 -15.02 2.46
CA GLY A 18 11.25 -13.86 3.29
C GLY A 18 12.23 -13.61 4.44
N LEU A 19 12.76 -14.69 5.03
CA LEU A 19 13.74 -14.60 6.11
C LEU A 19 15.08 -14.04 5.64
N GLU A 20 15.53 -14.43 4.44
CA GLU A 20 16.75 -13.89 3.84
C GLU A 20 16.61 -12.42 3.46
N ILE A 21 15.42 -11.99 3.01
CA ILE A 21 15.13 -10.58 2.75
C ILE A 21 15.27 -9.77 4.04
N ASP A 22 14.60 -10.20 5.11
CA ASP A 22 14.60 -9.50 6.40
C ASP A 22 16.00 -9.44 7.01
N HIS A 23 16.69 -10.58 7.11
CA HIS A 23 18.06 -10.66 7.66
C HIS A 23 19.04 -9.82 6.85
N SER A 24 18.98 -9.84 5.52
CA SER A 24 19.90 -9.07 4.68
C SER A 24 19.82 -7.57 4.96
N ILE A 25 18.62 -7.06 5.19
CA ILE A 25 18.41 -5.65 5.53
C ILE A 25 18.87 -5.36 6.97
N GLN A 26 18.53 -6.22 7.93
CA GLN A 26 18.88 -6.03 9.33
C GLN A 26 20.39 -6.14 9.58
N ASP A 27 21.07 -7.11 8.97
CA ASP A 27 22.51 -7.32 9.08
C ASP A 27 23.30 -6.15 8.49
N ALA A 28 22.73 -5.46 7.48
CA ALA A 28 23.27 -4.23 6.93
C ALA A 28 22.90 -2.98 7.76
N GLY A 29 22.27 -3.15 8.93
CA GLY A 29 21.87 -2.06 9.83
C GLY A 29 20.62 -1.29 9.36
N GLY A 30 19.85 -1.88 8.46
CA GLY A 30 18.65 -1.27 7.90
C GLY A 30 17.35 -1.73 8.56
N HIS A 31 16.28 -1.08 8.13
CA HIS A 31 14.90 -1.43 8.47
C HIS A 31 14.03 -1.29 7.23
N MET A 32 13.20 -2.30 6.97
CA MET A 32 12.26 -2.32 5.86
C MET A 32 10.82 -2.33 6.36
N ASN A 33 9.96 -1.59 5.68
CA ASN A 33 8.53 -1.56 5.98
C ASN A 33 7.73 -1.21 4.72
N ALA A 34 6.40 -1.27 4.82
CA ALA A 34 5.50 -0.85 3.77
C ALA A 34 4.22 -0.23 4.35
N TYR A 35 3.46 0.44 3.50
CA TYR A 35 2.10 0.85 3.80
C TYR A 35 1.26 0.97 2.53
N THR A 36 -0.03 0.69 2.66
CA THR A 36 -1.03 0.91 1.60
C THR A 36 -1.89 2.10 1.95
N SER A 37 -2.09 2.98 0.98
CA SER A 37 -3.01 4.12 1.01
C SER A 37 -4.11 3.93 -0.03
N PHE A 38 -4.95 4.96 -0.24
CA PHE A 38 -6.07 4.91 -1.18
C PHE A 38 -5.63 4.75 -2.64
N ASP A 39 -4.48 5.30 -3.00
CA ASP A 39 -3.99 5.41 -4.38
C ASP A 39 -2.59 4.83 -4.61
N ARG A 40 -1.91 4.37 -3.56
CA ARG A 40 -0.56 3.81 -3.65
C ARG A 40 -0.28 2.78 -2.57
N THR A 41 0.64 1.86 -2.87
CA THR A 41 1.36 1.04 -1.88
C THR A 41 2.84 1.42 -1.97
N VAL A 42 3.45 1.67 -0.83
CA VAL A 42 4.86 2.08 -0.74
C VAL A 42 5.62 1.03 0.05
N TYR A 43 6.70 0.53 -0.53
CA TYR A 43 7.71 -0.30 0.12
C TYR A 43 8.94 0.55 0.33
N HIS A 44 9.48 0.60 1.52
CA HIS A 44 10.60 1.48 1.82
C HIS A 44 11.61 0.82 2.74
N VAL A 45 12.88 1.20 2.55
CA VAL A 45 14.00 0.78 3.37
C VAL A 45 14.73 2.01 3.87
N THR A 46 15.07 2.02 5.14
CA THR A 46 16.02 2.96 5.73
C THR A 46 17.27 2.17 6.09
N ILE A 47 18.42 2.55 5.57
CA ILE A 47 19.66 1.78 5.69
C ILE A 47 20.87 2.74 5.62
N PRO A 48 22.01 2.45 6.24
CA PRO A 48 23.24 3.18 6.00
C PRO A 48 23.62 3.18 4.51
N ASP A 49 24.31 4.22 4.04
CA ASP A 49 24.70 4.43 2.64
C ASP A 49 25.41 3.23 2.01
N ILE A 50 26.28 2.57 2.78
CA ILE A 50 26.97 1.33 2.37
C ILE A 50 26.01 0.20 1.99
N GLY A 51 24.80 0.19 2.52
CA GLY A 51 23.73 -0.79 2.21
C GLY A 51 22.79 -0.37 1.08
N ALA A 52 22.98 0.81 0.49
CA ALA A 52 22.02 1.38 -0.47
C ALA A 52 21.82 0.50 -1.71
N LYS A 53 22.89 -0.09 -2.23
CA LYS A 53 22.82 -1.03 -3.36
C LYS A 53 21.98 -2.27 -3.01
N LEU A 54 22.26 -2.89 -1.87
CA LEU A 54 21.53 -4.06 -1.37
C LEU A 54 20.03 -3.75 -1.23
N ALA A 55 19.68 -2.60 -0.63
CA ALA A 55 18.30 -2.19 -0.46
C ALA A 55 17.60 -1.99 -1.82
N THR A 56 18.28 -1.36 -2.78
CA THR A 56 17.76 -1.18 -4.14
C THR A 56 17.51 -2.53 -4.83
N GLU A 57 18.45 -3.44 -4.78
CA GLU A 57 18.32 -4.78 -5.36
C GLU A 57 17.18 -5.57 -4.72
N ILE A 58 17.04 -5.54 -3.39
CA ILE A 58 15.95 -6.23 -2.68
C ILE A 58 14.60 -5.63 -3.03
N LEU A 59 14.45 -4.29 -3.02
CA LEU A 59 13.21 -3.65 -3.41
C LEU A 59 12.82 -3.98 -4.86
N CYS A 60 13.78 -3.92 -5.78
CA CYS A 60 13.54 -4.29 -7.17
C CYS A 60 13.12 -5.77 -7.30
N ASP A 61 13.73 -6.66 -6.52
CA ASP A 61 13.43 -8.09 -6.55
C ASP A 61 12.01 -8.39 -6.05
N ILE A 62 11.60 -7.85 -4.89
CA ILE A 62 10.23 -8.05 -4.38
C ILE A 62 9.18 -7.44 -5.30
N MET A 63 9.48 -6.32 -5.95
CA MET A 63 8.57 -5.66 -6.88
C MET A 63 8.36 -6.44 -8.18
N GLN A 64 9.33 -7.27 -8.60
CA GLN A 64 9.30 -7.96 -9.89
C GLN A 64 9.10 -9.47 -9.78
N ASN A 65 9.60 -10.09 -8.71
CA ASN A 65 9.79 -11.54 -8.63
C ASN A 65 9.13 -12.18 -7.40
N ALA A 66 8.22 -11.48 -6.71
CA ALA A 66 7.52 -12.05 -5.56
C ALA A 66 6.77 -13.33 -5.93
N THR A 67 6.95 -14.38 -5.14
CA THR A 67 6.37 -15.70 -5.39
C THR A 67 4.98 -15.88 -4.79
N LEU A 68 4.62 -15.04 -3.81
CA LEU A 68 3.37 -15.13 -3.06
C LEU A 68 3.11 -16.57 -2.60
N PRO A 69 3.94 -17.14 -1.69
CA PRO A 69 3.85 -18.54 -1.31
C PRO A 69 2.45 -18.91 -0.83
N GLU A 70 1.92 -20.04 -1.29
CA GLU A 70 0.56 -20.48 -0.96
C GLU A 70 0.42 -20.80 0.51
N ASP A 71 1.44 -21.39 1.12
CA ASP A 71 1.46 -21.80 2.53
C ASP A 71 1.46 -20.61 3.50
N ASP A 72 1.97 -19.44 3.08
CA ASP A 72 2.02 -18.24 3.90
C ASP A 72 0.69 -17.46 3.89
N LEU A 73 -0.09 -17.59 2.82
CA LEU A 73 -1.30 -16.79 2.62
C LEU A 73 -2.32 -16.93 3.77
N PRO A 74 -2.66 -18.13 4.28
CA PRO A 74 -3.61 -18.27 5.38
C PRO A 74 -3.17 -17.51 6.63
N GLY A 75 -1.88 -17.58 6.97
CA GLY A 75 -1.30 -16.88 8.11
C GLY A 75 -1.42 -15.36 7.98
N GLU A 76 -1.11 -14.81 6.81
CA GLU A 76 -1.24 -13.37 6.56
C GLU A 76 -2.70 -12.90 6.54
N LEU A 77 -3.60 -13.71 6.00
CA LEU A 77 -5.03 -13.40 6.09
C LEU A 77 -5.51 -13.34 7.55
N ASP A 78 -4.98 -14.18 8.44
CA ASP A 78 -5.31 -14.12 9.87
C ASP A 78 -4.70 -12.89 10.56
N VAL A 79 -3.52 -12.44 10.17
CA VAL A 79 -2.94 -11.18 10.64
C VAL A 79 -3.86 -10.02 10.26
N ILE A 80 -4.25 -9.92 9.00
CA ILE A 80 -5.11 -8.83 8.51
C ILE A 80 -6.51 -8.86 9.15
N ARG A 81 -7.06 -10.05 9.45
CA ARG A 81 -8.32 -10.16 10.22
C ARG A 81 -8.19 -9.51 11.60
N ARG A 82 -7.09 -9.76 12.29
CA ARG A 82 -6.80 -9.12 13.59
C ARG A 82 -6.64 -7.61 13.45
N GLU A 83 -6.00 -7.12 12.40
CA GLU A 83 -5.91 -5.69 12.12
C GLU A 83 -7.28 -5.05 11.87
N MET A 84 -8.18 -5.74 11.15
CA MET A 84 -9.56 -5.28 10.98
C MET A 84 -10.30 -5.16 12.32
N GLU A 85 -10.12 -6.14 13.22
CA GLU A 85 -10.70 -6.16 14.56
C GLU A 85 -10.12 -5.02 15.41
N MET A 86 -8.80 -4.88 15.47
CA MET A 86 -8.13 -3.76 16.16
C MET A 86 -8.58 -2.39 15.63
N GLY A 87 -8.78 -2.27 14.30
CA GLY A 87 -9.29 -1.04 13.70
C GLY A 87 -10.76 -0.74 14.03
N ASN A 88 -11.56 -1.76 14.37
CA ASN A 88 -12.94 -1.60 14.85
C ASN A 88 -13.01 -1.20 16.33
N ASP A 89 -12.05 -1.67 17.12
CA ASP A 89 -11.96 -1.38 18.55
C ASP A 89 -11.35 0.01 18.84
N ASP A 90 -10.59 0.56 17.89
CA ASP A 90 -10.05 1.91 17.99
C ASP A 90 -11.09 2.96 17.56
N PRO A 91 -11.57 3.81 18.49
CA PRO A 91 -12.62 4.79 18.18
C PRO A 91 -12.19 5.83 17.14
N SER A 92 -10.92 6.23 17.13
CA SER A 92 -10.40 7.21 16.18
C SER A 92 -10.33 6.64 14.76
N ARG A 93 -9.84 5.41 14.61
CA ARG A 93 -9.82 4.71 13.31
C ARG A 93 -11.23 4.44 12.78
N ARG A 94 -12.14 4.05 13.68
CA ARG A 94 -13.55 3.83 13.35
C ARG A 94 -14.22 5.13 12.90
N ALA A 95 -14.02 6.23 13.63
CA ALA A 95 -14.55 7.55 13.27
C ALA A 95 -13.95 8.06 11.94
N GLY A 96 -12.65 7.90 11.73
CA GLY A 96 -12.00 8.24 10.46
C GLY A 96 -12.58 7.48 9.26
N ARG A 97 -12.81 6.18 9.40
CA ARG A 97 -13.46 5.38 8.36
C ARG A 97 -14.88 5.87 8.07
N ARG A 98 -15.69 6.12 9.11
CA ARG A 98 -17.04 6.67 8.98
C ARG A 98 -17.05 8.04 8.31
N LEU A 99 -16.03 8.85 8.58
CA LEU A 99 -15.88 10.15 7.92
C LEU A 99 -15.77 10.00 6.40
N PHE A 100 -14.89 9.12 5.91
CA PHE A 100 -14.72 8.89 4.47
C PHE A 100 -15.96 8.27 3.83
N GLU A 101 -16.60 7.30 4.48
CA GLU A 101 -17.86 6.70 4.02
C GLU A 101 -18.99 7.74 3.91
N THR A 102 -19.00 8.75 4.78
CA THR A 102 -20.00 9.81 4.80
C THR A 102 -19.66 10.95 3.82
N ALA A 103 -18.37 11.31 3.73
CA ALA A 103 -17.90 12.37 2.86
C ALA A 103 -18.04 12.02 1.38
N TYR A 104 -17.84 10.76 1.00
CA TYR A 104 -17.87 10.32 -0.38
C TYR A 104 -19.04 9.38 -0.67
N THR A 105 -19.72 9.58 -1.81
CA THR A 105 -20.84 8.75 -2.26
C THR A 105 -20.51 7.91 -3.49
N LYS A 106 -19.62 8.39 -4.35
CA LYS A 106 -19.22 7.74 -5.60
C LYS A 106 -17.72 7.50 -5.69
N SER A 107 -16.91 8.40 -5.15
CA SER A 107 -15.45 8.24 -5.18
C SER A 107 -15.03 6.97 -4.47
N PRO A 108 -14.02 6.24 -4.99
CA PRO A 108 -13.41 5.09 -4.32
C PRO A 108 -12.89 5.38 -2.91
N TYR A 109 -12.61 6.61 -2.57
CA TYR A 109 -12.18 7.03 -1.22
C TYR A 109 -13.20 6.73 -0.13
N ARG A 110 -14.45 6.44 -0.48
CA ARG A 110 -15.46 5.94 0.46
C ARG A 110 -15.15 4.55 1.03
N HIS A 111 -14.28 3.79 0.37
CA HIS A 111 -13.95 2.42 0.76
C HIS A 111 -12.70 2.39 1.64
N THR A 112 -12.72 1.52 2.63
CA THR A 112 -11.57 1.32 3.52
C THR A 112 -10.42 0.61 2.79
N VAL A 113 -9.17 1.06 3.04
CA VAL A 113 -7.96 0.46 2.46
C VAL A 113 -7.81 -1.00 2.86
N ILE A 114 -8.11 -1.34 4.11
CA ILE A 114 -8.01 -2.72 4.62
C ILE A 114 -9.06 -3.66 3.97
N GLY A 115 -10.12 -3.10 3.38
CA GLY A 115 -11.17 -3.86 2.72
C GLY A 115 -12.33 -4.26 3.64
N TYR A 116 -13.20 -5.12 3.11
CA TYR A 116 -14.40 -5.62 3.79
C TYR A 116 -14.29 -7.12 3.99
N ARG A 117 -14.67 -7.60 5.17
CA ARG A 117 -14.51 -8.98 5.61
C ARG A 117 -15.11 -10.00 4.62
N ASP A 118 -16.31 -9.74 4.15
CA ASP A 118 -17.04 -10.62 3.24
C ASP A 118 -16.42 -10.76 1.85
N ILE A 119 -15.66 -9.75 1.41
CA ILE A 119 -14.88 -9.76 0.17
C ILE A 119 -13.52 -10.39 0.43
N PHE A 120 -12.87 -9.99 1.52
CA PHE A 120 -11.55 -10.42 1.92
C PHE A 120 -11.47 -11.94 2.14
N ASP A 121 -12.46 -12.53 2.82
CA ASP A 121 -12.49 -13.97 3.11
C ASP A 121 -12.67 -14.86 1.85
N LYS A 122 -12.91 -14.26 0.68
CA LYS A 122 -13.03 -14.95 -0.61
C LYS A 122 -11.79 -14.81 -1.48
N LEU A 123 -10.80 -14.03 -1.06
CA LEU A 123 -9.57 -13.82 -1.83
C LEU A 123 -8.78 -15.11 -1.94
N THR A 124 -8.38 -15.41 -3.17
CA THR A 124 -7.52 -16.53 -3.50
C THR A 124 -6.11 -16.06 -3.84
N ARG A 125 -5.15 -16.97 -3.80
CA ARG A 125 -3.78 -16.68 -4.28
C ARG A 125 -3.78 -16.25 -5.75
N ASP A 126 -4.60 -16.86 -6.58
CA ASP A 126 -4.69 -16.52 -8.01
C ASP A 126 -5.19 -15.09 -8.24
N ASP A 127 -6.12 -14.61 -7.43
CA ASP A 127 -6.56 -13.20 -7.46
C ASP A 127 -5.41 -12.26 -7.17
N LEU A 128 -4.58 -12.57 -6.17
CA LEU A 128 -3.40 -11.79 -5.80
C LEU A 128 -2.33 -11.83 -6.88
N LEU A 129 -2.05 -13.01 -7.46
CA LEU A 129 -1.09 -13.15 -8.55
C LEU A 129 -1.52 -12.37 -9.80
N ASN A 130 -2.80 -12.42 -10.15
CA ASN A 130 -3.33 -11.67 -11.28
C ASN A 130 -3.22 -10.16 -11.04
N TYR A 131 -3.61 -9.70 -9.85
CA TYR A 131 -3.48 -8.29 -9.48
C TYR A 131 -2.00 -7.83 -9.48
N TYR A 132 -1.08 -8.64 -8.95
CA TYR A 132 0.35 -8.37 -8.97
C TYR A 132 0.88 -8.23 -10.40
N ARG A 133 0.57 -9.19 -11.28
CA ARG A 133 1.00 -9.16 -12.69
C ARG A 133 0.44 -7.97 -13.47
N GLU A 134 -0.77 -7.53 -13.14
CA GLU A 134 -1.42 -6.42 -13.80
C GLU A 134 -0.91 -5.05 -13.32
N ARG A 135 -0.62 -4.91 -12.03
CA ARG A 135 -0.38 -3.60 -11.42
C ARG A 135 1.07 -3.32 -11.09
N TYR A 136 1.89 -4.35 -10.81
CA TYR A 136 3.31 -4.19 -10.50
C TYR A 136 4.13 -4.25 -11.79
N ALA A 137 3.95 -3.25 -12.63
CA ALA A 137 4.66 -3.08 -13.90
C ALA A 137 5.63 -1.88 -13.80
N PRO A 138 6.77 -1.90 -14.52
CA PRO A 138 7.74 -0.81 -14.45
C PRO A 138 7.15 0.57 -14.72
N ASN A 139 6.21 0.66 -15.65
CA ASN A 139 5.53 1.89 -16.01
C ASN A 139 4.34 2.26 -15.09
N ASN A 140 4.14 1.53 -13.99
CA ASN A 140 3.19 1.83 -12.90
C ASN A 140 3.89 1.98 -11.55
N CYS A 141 5.21 2.02 -11.53
CA CYS A 141 6.02 2.18 -10.35
C CYS A 141 6.94 3.38 -10.51
N PHE A 142 7.32 3.97 -9.39
CA PHE A 142 8.41 4.93 -9.34
C PHE A 142 9.26 4.63 -8.10
N ILE A 143 10.53 4.97 -8.18
CA ILE A 143 11.51 4.78 -7.12
C ILE A 143 11.97 6.15 -6.67
N VAL A 144 12.03 6.35 -5.37
CA VAL A 144 12.56 7.57 -4.75
C VAL A 144 13.70 7.15 -3.83
N VAL A 145 14.87 7.71 -4.04
CA VAL A 145 16.04 7.46 -3.19
C VAL A 145 16.53 8.80 -2.65
N VAL A 146 16.73 8.87 -1.34
CA VAL A 146 17.20 10.09 -0.65
C VAL A 146 18.29 9.72 0.32
N GLY A 147 19.46 10.36 0.22
CA GLY A 147 20.59 10.13 1.11
C GLY A 147 21.92 10.63 0.55
N ALA A 148 22.98 10.27 1.24
CA ALA A 148 24.35 10.58 0.82
C ALA A 148 24.87 9.51 -0.17
N ILE A 149 24.31 9.51 -1.39
CA ILE A 149 24.59 8.52 -2.43
C ILE A 149 24.83 9.21 -3.77
N ASP A 150 25.56 8.54 -4.66
CA ASP A 150 25.73 9.00 -6.03
C ASP A 150 24.50 8.66 -6.88
N THR A 151 23.98 9.66 -7.59
CA THR A 151 22.75 9.50 -8.39
C THR A 151 22.99 8.57 -9.58
N GLU A 152 24.13 8.65 -10.24
CA GLU A 152 24.44 7.84 -11.42
C GLU A 152 24.59 6.37 -11.05
N GLU A 153 25.26 6.08 -9.92
CA GLU A 153 25.35 4.70 -9.42
C GLU A 153 23.97 4.10 -9.11
N VAL A 154 23.09 4.85 -8.47
CA VAL A 154 21.72 4.39 -8.16
C VAL A 154 20.93 4.14 -9.44
N LEU A 155 21.06 5.01 -10.43
CA LEU A 155 20.41 4.82 -11.74
C LEU A 155 20.93 3.59 -12.46
N GLU A 156 22.24 3.30 -12.37
CA GLU A 156 22.80 2.06 -12.92
C GLU A 156 22.21 0.83 -12.24
N TRP A 157 22.15 0.78 -10.91
CA TRP A 157 21.56 -0.36 -10.18
C TRP A 157 20.09 -0.59 -10.54
N ILE A 158 19.30 0.47 -10.64
CA ILE A 158 17.88 0.39 -11.02
C ILE A 158 17.76 -0.09 -12.48
N ASN A 159 18.55 0.44 -13.39
CA ASN A 159 18.54 0.04 -14.79
C ASN A 159 18.91 -1.44 -14.95
N ASP A 160 19.90 -1.92 -14.23
CA ASP A 160 20.30 -3.32 -14.24
C ASP A 160 19.14 -4.23 -13.75
N CYS A 161 18.48 -3.85 -12.68
CA CYS A 161 17.34 -4.58 -12.13
C CYS A 161 16.15 -4.66 -13.11
N TYR A 162 15.92 -3.62 -13.91
CA TYR A 162 14.78 -3.53 -14.83
C TYR A 162 15.14 -3.74 -16.29
N ALA A 163 16.40 -4.06 -16.64
CA ALA A 163 16.90 -4.18 -18.01
C ALA A 163 16.08 -5.11 -18.93
N THR A 164 15.47 -6.14 -18.36
CA THR A 164 14.67 -7.13 -19.09
C THR A 164 13.17 -6.98 -18.92
N GLN A 165 12.71 -5.96 -18.18
CA GLN A 165 11.30 -5.78 -17.86
C GLN A 165 10.65 -4.75 -18.79
N PRO A 166 9.82 -5.18 -19.76
CA PRO A 166 9.13 -4.24 -20.65
C PRO A 166 7.99 -3.52 -19.92
N ALA A 167 7.68 -2.33 -20.38
CA ALA A 167 6.42 -1.67 -20.05
C ALA A 167 5.23 -2.56 -20.44
N ARG A 168 4.17 -2.53 -19.62
CA ARG A 168 2.98 -3.35 -19.79
C ARG A 168 1.75 -2.49 -20.07
N SER A 169 0.75 -3.05 -20.73
CA SER A 169 -0.57 -2.42 -20.82
C SER A 169 -1.22 -2.47 -19.44
N LEU A 170 -1.54 -1.29 -18.90
CA LEU A 170 -2.18 -1.19 -17.60
C LEU A 170 -3.70 -1.18 -17.77
N PRO A 171 -4.45 -1.86 -16.89
CA PRO A 171 -5.89 -1.73 -16.86
C PRO A 171 -6.29 -0.28 -16.59
N PRO A 172 -7.31 0.25 -17.28
CA PRO A 172 -7.76 1.61 -17.07
C PRO A 172 -8.26 1.81 -15.64
N VAL A 173 -7.90 2.93 -15.03
CA VAL A 173 -8.44 3.35 -13.74
C VAL A 173 -9.61 4.27 -13.98
N LEU A 174 -10.82 3.78 -13.74
CA LEU A 174 -12.05 4.57 -13.86
C LEU A 174 -12.31 5.27 -12.52
N LEU A 175 -11.87 6.52 -12.42
CA LEU A 175 -12.20 7.37 -11.28
C LEU A 175 -13.55 8.03 -11.53
N THR A 176 -14.53 7.71 -10.71
CA THR A 176 -15.84 8.36 -10.74
C THR A 176 -15.74 9.71 -10.04
N ASN A 177 -16.15 10.78 -10.72
CA ASN A 177 -16.24 12.09 -10.10
C ASN A 177 -17.24 12.07 -8.94
N GLU A 178 -16.81 12.58 -7.80
CA GLU A 178 -17.71 12.79 -6.67
C GLU A 178 -18.71 13.92 -7.01
N PRO A 179 -20.02 13.70 -6.86
CA PRO A 179 -20.99 14.76 -7.09
C PRO A 179 -20.84 15.87 -6.06
N ARG A 180 -21.16 17.10 -6.48
CA ARG A 180 -21.15 18.25 -5.57
C ARG A 180 -22.07 17.98 -4.37
N GLN A 181 -21.55 18.16 -3.17
CA GLN A 181 -22.33 18.10 -1.95
C GLN A 181 -23.25 19.32 -1.86
N VAL A 182 -24.56 19.07 -1.69
CA VAL A 182 -25.56 20.13 -1.63
C VAL A 182 -26.13 20.37 -0.23
N ALA A 183 -25.84 19.47 0.70
CA ALA A 183 -26.26 19.57 2.10
C ALA A 183 -25.22 18.90 3.01
N ALA A 184 -25.23 19.28 4.28
CA ALA A 184 -24.42 18.58 5.30
C ALA A 184 -24.85 17.10 5.36
N ARG A 185 -23.88 16.23 5.60
CA ARG A 185 -24.09 14.80 5.87
C ARG A 185 -23.56 14.53 7.27
N GLU A 186 -24.31 13.75 8.01
CA GLU A 186 -23.98 13.44 9.40
C GLU A 186 -24.20 11.94 9.62
N VAL A 187 -23.32 11.34 10.40
CA VAL A 187 -23.49 10.01 10.96
C VAL A 187 -23.15 10.05 12.45
N ILE A 188 -24.00 9.48 13.26
CA ILE A 188 -23.75 9.25 14.68
C ILE A 188 -23.59 7.75 14.85
N ASP A 189 -22.47 7.33 15.38
CA ASP A 189 -22.15 5.93 15.66
C ASP A 189 -21.94 5.78 17.18
N GLU A 190 -22.42 4.69 17.73
CA GLU A 190 -22.32 4.41 19.16
C GLU A 190 -21.39 3.21 19.40
N GLY A 191 -20.69 3.23 20.52
CA GLY A 191 -19.78 2.17 20.90
C GLY A 191 -19.40 2.23 22.38
N PRO A 192 -18.74 1.21 22.92
CA PRO A 192 -18.32 1.14 24.31
C PRO A 192 -17.06 1.99 24.56
N PHE A 193 -17.13 3.29 24.24
CA PHE A 193 -16.02 4.22 24.36
C PHE A 193 -16.27 5.23 25.47
N GLU A 194 -15.20 5.61 26.18
CA GLU A 194 -15.29 6.57 27.30
C GLU A 194 -15.44 8.01 26.82
N HIS A 195 -14.94 8.33 25.62
CA HIS A 195 -14.91 9.68 25.08
C HIS A 195 -15.69 9.78 23.78
N ALA A 196 -16.27 10.97 23.54
CA ALA A 196 -16.85 11.30 22.24
C ALA A 196 -15.75 11.74 21.26
N HIS A 197 -15.80 11.20 20.06
CA HIS A 197 -14.90 11.54 18.96
C HIS A 197 -15.68 12.26 17.87
N PHE A 198 -15.23 13.45 17.48
CA PHE A 198 -15.83 14.27 16.43
C PHE A 198 -14.87 14.41 15.28
N HIS A 199 -15.32 14.08 14.06
CA HIS A 199 -14.58 14.25 12.83
C HIS A 199 -15.40 15.11 11.89
N PHE A 200 -14.75 16.08 11.26
CA PHE A 200 -15.34 16.98 10.27
C PHE A 200 -14.53 16.91 8.98
N ALA A 201 -15.21 16.95 7.83
CA ALA A 201 -14.58 16.96 6.53
C ALA A 201 -15.26 17.98 5.60
N TRP A 202 -14.44 18.58 4.74
CA TRP A 202 -14.86 19.41 3.64
C TRP A 202 -14.22 18.90 2.36
N HIS A 203 -14.98 18.88 1.28
CA HIS A 203 -14.40 18.66 -0.03
C HIS A 203 -13.60 19.88 -0.44
N ILE A 204 -12.35 19.69 -0.78
CA ILE A 204 -11.46 20.70 -1.31
C ILE A 204 -11.13 20.36 -2.77
N PRO A 205 -10.58 21.30 -3.55
CA PRO A 205 -10.09 21.01 -4.90
C PRO A 205 -9.05 19.90 -4.92
N ASP A 206 -8.81 19.31 -6.09
CA ASP A 206 -7.77 18.29 -6.26
C ASP A 206 -6.36 18.90 -6.08
N VAL A 207 -5.39 18.03 -5.80
CA VAL A 207 -4.00 18.42 -5.45
C VAL A 207 -3.29 19.28 -6.51
N ARG A 208 -3.80 19.33 -7.75
CA ARG A 208 -3.26 20.13 -8.86
C ARG A 208 -3.96 21.47 -9.03
N HIS A 209 -4.97 21.77 -8.23
CA HIS A 209 -5.69 23.03 -8.28
C HIS A 209 -4.83 24.17 -7.71
N ASP A 210 -4.95 25.36 -8.32
CA ASP A 210 -4.15 26.54 -7.95
C ASP A 210 -4.36 27.00 -6.50
N ASP A 211 -5.51 26.69 -5.91
CA ASP A 211 -5.85 27.06 -4.53
C ASP A 211 -5.26 26.10 -3.45
N ILE A 212 -4.60 24.99 -3.84
CA ILE A 212 -4.06 24.03 -2.86
C ILE A 212 -2.90 24.60 -2.02
N PRO A 213 -2.00 25.45 -2.54
CA PRO A 213 -0.95 26.05 -1.73
C PRO A 213 -1.45 27.12 -0.73
N ALA A 214 -2.69 27.54 -0.83
CA ALA A 214 -3.31 28.52 0.07
C ALA A 214 -3.85 27.84 1.32
#